data_e4bff8c47040c1c040d54cc860ab7cd0
#
_entry.id   e4bff8c47040c1c040d54cc860ab7cd0
#
_cell.length_a   1.000
_cell.length_b   1.000
_cell.length_c   1.000
_cell.angle_alpha   90.00
_cell.angle_beta   90.00
_cell.angle_gamma   90.00
#
_symmetry.space_group_name_H-M   'P 1'
#
loop_
_entity.id
_entity.type
_entity.pdbx_description
1 polymer ?
#
loop_
_entity_poly.entity_id
_entity_poly.type
_entity_poly.pdbx_seq_one_letter_code
_entity_poly.pdbx_strand_id
1 'polypeptide(L)'
;MNVFLSYAVAPFDTPIAARLRAVAAAYDISILLPDRNQVFQSGLSLDTQAKINTSDAVIALITTMAPSRLVETVNLELQAAAQSSKPVIALIEQGVHIQPAPGTQIVYFNRFEPAAHEKPLVDALANIRQQKQLKQSLVALGWVAGIALGMIALSELVSDKK
;
A
#
# COMPACT_ATOMS: atom_id res chain seq x y z
N MET A 1 -8.29 5.91 -3.59
CA MET A 1 -6.99 5.45 -3.04
C MET A 1 -6.54 4.23 -3.84
N ASN A 2 -5.28 4.21 -4.31
CA ASN A 2 -4.73 3.07 -5.06
C ASN A 2 -3.92 2.19 -4.11
N VAL A 3 -4.18 0.89 -4.10
CA VAL A 3 -3.47 -0.09 -3.27
C VAL A 3 -2.94 -1.21 -4.16
N PHE A 4 -1.64 -1.49 -4.08
CA PHE A 4 -1.06 -2.63 -4.76
C PHE A 4 -1.30 -3.89 -3.93
N LEU A 5 -1.92 -4.92 -4.53
CA LEU A 5 -2.12 -6.22 -3.90
C LEU A 5 -1.07 -7.21 -4.39
N SER A 6 -0.08 -7.45 -3.53
CA SER A 6 0.88 -8.55 -3.66
C SER A 6 0.27 -9.82 -3.07
N TYR A 7 0.30 -10.94 -3.77
CA TYR A 7 -0.35 -12.15 -3.26
C TYR A 7 0.40 -13.44 -3.60
N ALA A 8 0.46 -14.33 -2.62
CA ALA A 8 0.88 -15.70 -2.76
C ALA A 8 -0.26 -16.59 -2.25
N VAL A 9 -1.06 -17.08 -3.18
CA VAL A 9 -2.24 -17.90 -2.91
C VAL A 9 -2.25 -19.14 -3.82
N ALA A 10 -2.75 -20.24 -3.33
CA ALA A 10 -3.01 -21.42 -4.17
C ALA A 10 -4.19 -21.16 -5.12
N PRO A 11 -4.31 -21.87 -6.24
CA PRO A 11 -5.43 -21.67 -7.18
C PRO A 11 -6.82 -21.77 -6.55
N PHE A 12 -7.00 -22.63 -5.56
CA PHE A 12 -8.26 -22.79 -4.83
C PHE A 12 -8.51 -21.68 -3.79
N ASP A 13 -7.52 -20.86 -3.46
CA ASP A 13 -7.64 -19.71 -2.55
C ASP A 13 -8.01 -18.42 -3.29
N THR A 14 -8.22 -18.47 -4.59
CA THR A 14 -8.64 -17.32 -5.41
C THR A 14 -9.86 -16.57 -4.82
N PRO A 15 -10.86 -17.24 -4.19
CA PRO A 15 -11.98 -16.56 -3.54
C PRO A 15 -11.54 -15.58 -2.44
N ILE A 16 -10.44 -15.86 -1.72
CA ILE A 16 -9.91 -14.95 -0.67
C ILE A 16 -9.47 -13.62 -1.29
N ALA A 17 -8.72 -13.67 -2.38
CA ALA A 17 -8.28 -12.47 -3.09
C ALA A 17 -9.47 -11.72 -3.72
N ALA A 18 -10.47 -12.42 -4.25
CA ALA A 18 -11.69 -11.83 -4.80
C ALA A 18 -12.50 -11.10 -3.71
N ARG A 19 -12.63 -11.70 -2.52
CA ARG A 19 -13.31 -11.07 -1.37
C ARG A 19 -12.57 -9.82 -0.92
N LEU A 20 -11.25 -9.87 -0.82
CA LEU A 20 -10.44 -8.70 -0.48
C LEU A 20 -10.68 -7.53 -1.46
N ARG A 21 -10.76 -7.83 -2.75
CA ARG A 21 -11.05 -6.82 -3.77
C ARG A 21 -12.47 -6.24 -3.62
N ALA A 22 -13.46 -7.07 -3.32
CA ALA A 22 -14.83 -6.62 -3.09
C ALA A 22 -14.93 -5.71 -1.87
N VAL A 23 -14.28 -6.07 -0.76
CA VAL A 23 -14.19 -5.22 0.44
C VAL A 23 -13.50 -3.90 0.09
N ALA A 24 -12.36 -3.93 -0.58
CA ALA A 24 -11.65 -2.72 -0.97
C ALA A 24 -12.51 -1.78 -1.83
N ALA A 25 -13.24 -2.33 -2.80
CA ALA A 25 -14.14 -1.56 -3.67
C ALA A 25 -15.27 -0.86 -2.87
N ALA A 26 -15.81 -1.50 -1.82
CA ALA A 26 -16.82 -0.91 -0.94
C ALA A 26 -16.31 0.33 -0.17
N TYR A 27 -14.99 0.50 -0.07
CA TYR A 27 -14.34 1.64 0.59
C TYR A 27 -13.63 2.60 -0.39
N ASP A 28 -14.02 2.61 -1.67
CA ASP A 28 -13.40 3.43 -2.72
C ASP A 28 -11.89 3.21 -2.87
N ILE A 29 -11.45 1.97 -2.72
CA ILE A 29 -10.06 1.56 -2.88
C ILE A 29 -9.91 0.79 -4.18
N SER A 30 -9.07 1.31 -5.08
CA SER A 30 -8.68 0.65 -6.33
C SER A 30 -7.53 -0.31 -6.08
N ILE A 31 -7.70 -1.57 -6.43
CA ILE A 31 -6.67 -2.60 -6.31
C ILE A 31 -5.87 -2.70 -7.61
N LEU A 32 -4.55 -2.50 -7.51
CA LEU A 32 -3.59 -2.76 -8.57
C LEU A 32 -2.99 -4.15 -8.37
N LEU A 33 -3.01 -4.98 -9.42
CA LEU A 33 -2.48 -6.35 -9.37
C LEU A 33 -1.14 -6.45 -10.09
N PRO A 34 -0.22 -7.31 -9.61
CA PRO A 34 1.02 -7.61 -10.32
C PRO A 34 0.77 -8.32 -11.65
N ASP A 35 1.66 -8.11 -12.61
CA ASP A 35 1.70 -8.96 -13.80
C ASP A 35 2.41 -10.27 -13.46
N ARG A 36 1.63 -11.34 -13.32
CA ARG A 36 2.15 -12.69 -13.02
C ARG A 36 2.59 -13.46 -14.27
N ASN A 37 2.39 -12.93 -15.47
CA ASN A 37 2.82 -13.60 -16.71
C ASN A 37 4.34 -13.58 -16.86
N GLN A 38 5.03 -12.66 -16.16
CA GLN A 38 6.49 -12.50 -16.18
C GLN A 38 7.21 -13.14 -14.97
N VAL A 39 6.55 -14.00 -14.21
CA VAL A 39 7.10 -14.67 -12.99
C VAL A 39 8.36 -15.50 -13.27
N PHE A 40 8.70 -15.76 -14.53
CA PHE A 40 9.86 -16.56 -14.93
C PHE A 40 11.15 -15.75 -15.13
N GLN A 41 11.09 -14.43 -15.07
CA GLN A 41 12.26 -13.56 -15.16
C GLN A 41 12.84 -13.30 -13.75
N SER A 42 14.14 -13.15 -13.66
CA SER A 42 14.80 -12.78 -12.41
C SER A 42 14.46 -11.34 -12.05
N GLY A 43 13.72 -11.17 -10.95
CA GLY A 43 13.33 -9.85 -10.43
C GLY A 43 11.87 -9.45 -10.73
N LEU A 44 11.52 -8.22 -10.38
CA LEU A 44 10.20 -7.66 -10.63
C LEU A 44 10.10 -7.10 -12.05
N SER A 45 8.94 -7.29 -12.69
CA SER A 45 8.66 -6.63 -13.96
C SER A 45 8.58 -5.12 -13.79
N LEU A 46 8.93 -4.36 -14.83
CA LEU A 46 8.81 -2.89 -14.82
C LEU A 46 7.37 -2.43 -14.54
N ASP A 47 6.38 -3.15 -15.06
CA ASP A 47 4.97 -2.88 -14.80
C ASP A 47 4.62 -3.05 -13.32
N THR A 48 5.05 -4.15 -12.69
CA THR A 48 4.85 -4.38 -11.25
C THR A 48 5.52 -3.28 -10.42
N GLN A 49 6.75 -2.92 -10.75
CA GLN A 49 7.46 -1.85 -10.05
C GLN A 49 6.78 -0.48 -10.21
N ALA A 50 6.30 -0.15 -11.42
CA ALA A 50 5.53 1.06 -11.66
C ALA A 50 4.23 1.09 -10.84
N LYS A 51 3.51 -0.03 -10.76
CA LYS A 51 2.28 -0.15 -9.95
C LYS A 51 2.56 0.03 -8.45
N ILE A 52 3.65 -0.55 -7.92
CA ILE A 52 4.07 -0.32 -6.53
C ILE A 52 4.37 1.17 -6.32
N ASN A 53 5.14 1.79 -7.19
CA ASN A 53 5.54 3.19 -7.06
C ASN A 53 4.34 4.15 -7.10
N THR A 54 3.33 3.87 -7.91
CA THR A 54 2.13 4.70 -8.05
C THR A 54 1.04 4.40 -7.02
N SER A 55 1.17 3.31 -6.24
CA SER A 55 0.23 2.98 -5.18
C SER A 55 0.40 3.86 -3.94
N ASP A 56 -0.64 3.99 -3.15
CA ASP A 56 -0.65 4.70 -1.87
C ASP A 56 -0.20 3.79 -0.71
N ALA A 57 -0.43 2.49 -0.87
CA ALA A 57 -0.06 1.44 0.08
C ALA A 57 0.10 0.10 -0.64
N VAL A 58 0.71 -0.86 0.03
CA VAL A 58 0.84 -2.25 -0.44
C VAL A 58 0.17 -3.18 0.57
N ILE A 59 -0.66 -4.10 0.07
CA ILE A 59 -1.20 -5.21 0.85
C ILE A 59 -0.54 -6.49 0.35
N ALA A 60 0.06 -7.27 1.25
CA ALA A 60 0.51 -8.62 0.96
C ALA A 60 -0.52 -9.63 1.48
N LEU A 61 -0.91 -10.60 0.66
CA LEU A 61 -1.79 -11.70 1.04
C LEU A 61 -1.03 -13.02 0.88
N ILE A 62 -0.84 -13.74 1.98
CA ILE A 62 -0.08 -15.00 2.00
C ILE A 62 -0.91 -16.07 2.70
N THR A 63 -1.15 -17.18 1.99
CA THR A 63 -1.89 -18.34 2.51
C THR A 63 -0.96 -19.52 2.81
N THR A 64 -1.38 -20.43 3.68
CA THR A 64 -0.59 -21.61 4.10
C THR A 64 -0.25 -22.55 2.95
N MET A 65 -1.09 -22.59 1.92
CA MET A 65 -0.92 -23.46 0.75
C MET A 65 -0.28 -22.74 -0.45
N ALA A 66 0.24 -21.52 -0.22
CA ALA A 66 0.89 -20.77 -1.28
C ALA A 66 2.16 -21.47 -1.78
N PRO A 67 2.37 -21.58 -3.10
CA PRO A 67 3.62 -22.08 -3.65
C PRO A 67 4.82 -21.23 -3.20
N SER A 68 5.91 -21.85 -2.74
CA SER A 68 7.11 -21.15 -2.22
C SER A 68 7.62 -20.08 -3.18
N ARG A 69 7.59 -20.33 -4.49
CA ARG A 69 7.99 -19.38 -5.51
C ARG A 69 7.16 -18.08 -5.51
N LEU A 70 5.85 -18.21 -5.24
CA LEU A 70 4.98 -17.02 -5.13
C LEU A 70 5.29 -16.25 -3.84
N VAL A 71 5.61 -16.95 -2.74
CA VAL A 71 6.05 -16.31 -1.50
C VAL A 71 7.34 -15.53 -1.71
N GLU A 72 8.32 -16.08 -2.44
CA GLU A 72 9.55 -15.38 -2.83
C GLU A 72 9.25 -14.13 -3.66
N THR A 73 8.33 -14.22 -4.63
CA THR A 73 7.90 -13.08 -5.44
C THR A 73 7.26 -11.99 -4.57
N VAL A 74 6.39 -12.36 -3.64
CA VAL A 74 5.79 -11.41 -2.67
C VAL A 74 6.88 -10.73 -1.85
N ASN A 75 7.90 -11.46 -1.39
CA ASN A 75 9.01 -10.85 -0.65
C ASN A 75 9.77 -9.80 -1.48
N LEU A 76 10.00 -10.04 -2.77
CA LEU A 76 10.60 -9.04 -3.67
C LEU A 76 9.71 -7.80 -3.82
N GLU A 77 8.40 -7.99 -3.97
CA GLU A 77 7.43 -6.89 -4.06
C GLU A 77 7.37 -6.07 -2.75
N LEU A 78 7.44 -6.73 -1.59
CA LEU A 78 7.51 -6.05 -0.30
C LEU A 78 8.81 -5.27 -0.10
N GLN A 79 9.95 -5.80 -0.56
CA GLN A 79 11.22 -5.08 -0.55
C GLN A 79 11.15 -3.82 -1.43
N ALA A 80 10.58 -3.92 -2.63
CA ALA A 80 10.38 -2.77 -3.51
C ALA A 80 9.45 -1.72 -2.88
N ALA A 81 8.38 -2.15 -2.18
CA ALA A 81 7.49 -1.27 -1.44
C ALA A 81 8.23 -0.53 -0.32
N ALA A 82 9.05 -1.23 0.46
CA ALA A 82 9.87 -0.64 1.52
C ALA A 82 10.88 0.38 0.97
N GLN A 83 11.58 0.06 -0.13
CA GLN A 83 12.48 0.98 -0.83
C GLN A 83 11.77 2.25 -1.32
N SER A 84 10.50 2.12 -1.72
CA SER A 84 9.65 3.24 -2.14
C SER A 84 8.93 3.92 -0.96
N SER A 85 9.28 3.58 0.28
CA SER A 85 8.67 4.11 1.52
C SER A 85 7.14 4.00 1.54
N LYS A 86 6.60 2.94 0.96
CA LYS A 86 5.15 2.69 0.96
C LYS A 86 4.73 2.01 2.26
N PRO A 87 3.59 2.40 2.86
CA PRO A 87 2.99 1.64 3.95
C PRO A 87 2.66 0.22 3.48
N VAL A 88 3.01 -0.77 4.30
CA VAL A 88 2.77 -2.19 3.99
C VAL A 88 1.87 -2.81 5.05
N ILE A 89 0.81 -3.50 4.62
CA ILE A 89 -0.04 -4.34 5.45
C ILE A 89 0.12 -5.79 4.96
N ALA A 90 0.54 -6.68 5.84
CA ALA A 90 0.63 -8.11 5.53
C ALA A 90 -0.55 -8.86 6.14
N LEU A 91 -1.41 -9.41 5.29
CA LEU A 91 -2.46 -10.35 5.64
C LEU A 91 -1.88 -11.76 5.56
N ILE A 92 -1.64 -12.36 6.70
CA ILE A 92 -0.95 -13.64 6.82
C ILE A 92 -1.92 -14.67 7.42
N GLU A 93 -2.12 -15.76 6.71
CA GLU A 93 -2.92 -16.86 7.26
C GLU A 93 -2.23 -17.46 8.48
N GLN A 94 -3.02 -17.77 9.52
CA GLN A 94 -2.52 -18.46 10.70
C GLN A 94 -1.79 -19.75 10.32
N GLY A 95 -0.60 -19.95 10.88
CA GLY A 95 0.28 -21.07 10.54
C GLY A 95 1.34 -20.77 9.47
N VAL A 96 1.29 -19.62 8.82
CA VAL A 96 2.37 -19.15 7.93
C VAL A 96 3.45 -18.46 8.73
N HIS A 97 4.69 -18.90 8.57
CA HIS A 97 5.86 -18.27 9.19
C HIS A 97 6.64 -17.48 8.13
N ILE A 98 6.56 -16.16 8.22
CA ILE A 98 7.38 -15.24 7.42
C ILE A 98 8.04 -14.22 8.32
N GLN A 99 9.14 -13.65 7.85
CA GLN A 99 9.76 -12.48 8.47
C GLN A 99 9.44 -11.25 7.61
N PRO A 100 8.42 -10.47 7.98
CA PRO A 100 8.07 -9.28 7.21
C PRO A 100 9.14 -8.20 7.36
N ALA A 101 9.24 -7.34 6.36
CA ALA A 101 10.15 -6.21 6.39
C ALA A 101 9.82 -5.27 7.59
N PRO A 102 10.82 -4.58 8.15
CA PRO A 102 10.59 -3.60 9.22
C PRO A 102 9.53 -2.58 8.83
N GLY A 103 8.63 -2.24 9.77
CA GLY A 103 7.55 -1.29 9.55
C GLY A 103 6.31 -1.87 8.86
N THR A 104 6.29 -3.17 8.56
CA THR A 104 5.10 -3.86 8.05
C THR A 104 4.07 -4.05 9.16
N GLN A 105 2.84 -3.59 8.96
CA GLN A 105 1.71 -3.91 9.83
C GLN A 105 1.20 -5.32 9.50
N ILE A 106 1.21 -6.22 10.48
CA ILE A 106 0.77 -7.60 10.30
C ILE A 106 -0.68 -7.75 10.78
N VAL A 107 -1.50 -8.40 9.96
CA VAL A 107 -2.85 -8.84 10.31
C VAL A 107 -2.94 -10.34 10.03
N TYR A 108 -3.03 -11.13 11.09
CA TYR A 108 -3.25 -12.57 10.94
C TYR A 108 -4.72 -12.85 10.65
N PHE A 109 -5.00 -13.78 9.75
CA PHE A 109 -6.36 -14.21 9.46
C PHE A 109 -6.52 -15.72 9.50
N ASN A 110 -7.76 -16.14 9.76
CA ASN A 110 -8.18 -17.54 9.67
C ASN A 110 -9.19 -17.66 8.53
N ARG A 111 -8.93 -18.54 7.55
CA ARG A 111 -9.83 -18.74 6.40
C ARG A 111 -11.24 -19.17 6.77
N PHE A 112 -11.40 -19.81 7.94
CA PHE A 112 -12.69 -20.29 8.46
C PHE A 112 -13.47 -19.20 9.19
N GLU A 113 -12.85 -18.07 9.53
CA GLU A 113 -13.44 -16.93 10.21
C GLU A 113 -13.15 -15.62 9.48
N PRO A 114 -13.52 -15.47 8.21
CA PRO A 114 -13.10 -14.34 7.40
C PRO A 114 -13.61 -12.99 7.92
N ALA A 115 -14.77 -12.94 8.55
CA ALA A 115 -15.33 -11.71 9.09
C ALA A 115 -14.51 -11.12 10.26
N ALA A 116 -13.81 -11.97 11.03
CA ALA A 116 -12.99 -11.52 12.15
C ALA A 116 -11.81 -10.63 11.74
N HIS A 117 -11.39 -10.70 10.48
CA HIS A 117 -10.19 -10.04 9.95
C HIS A 117 -10.49 -8.85 9.05
N GLU A 118 -11.75 -8.68 8.64
CA GLU A 118 -12.16 -7.56 7.79
C GLU A 118 -11.98 -6.22 8.52
N LYS A 119 -12.40 -6.16 9.79
CA LYS A 119 -12.29 -4.93 10.59
C LYS A 119 -10.84 -4.47 10.78
N PRO A 120 -9.88 -5.29 11.24
CA PRO A 120 -8.47 -4.87 11.35
C PRO A 120 -7.87 -4.38 10.03
N LEU A 121 -8.22 -5.01 8.91
CA LEU A 121 -7.77 -4.56 7.59
C LEU A 121 -8.36 -3.20 7.22
N VAL A 122 -9.67 -3.04 7.41
CA VAL A 122 -10.36 -1.76 7.11
C VAL A 122 -9.82 -0.64 7.99
N ASP A 123 -9.61 -0.88 9.28
CA ASP A 123 -9.03 0.09 10.21
C ASP A 123 -7.61 0.49 9.77
N ALA A 124 -6.77 -0.47 9.35
CA ALA A 124 -5.43 -0.20 8.83
C ALA A 124 -5.46 0.66 7.56
N LEU A 125 -6.33 0.35 6.61
CA LEU A 125 -6.50 1.13 5.38
C LEU A 125 -7.06 2.54 5.65
N ALA A 126 -8.01 2.66 6.59
CA ALA A 126 -8.53 3.95 7.01
C ALA A 126 -7.44 4.85 7.62
N ASN A 127 -6.58 4.29 8.46
CA ASN A 127 -5.43 5.00 9.04
C ASN A 127 -4.47 5.52 7.96
N ILE A 128 -4.14 4.71 6.95
CA ILE A 128 -3.29 5.12 5.84
C ILE A 128 -3.94 6.26 5.04
N ARG A 129 -5.25 6.14 4.75
CA ARG A 129 -6.02 7.18 4.06
C ARG A 129 -6.01 8.50 4.83
N GLN A 130 -6.23 8.45 6.14
CA GLN A 130 -6.21 9.63 7.01
C GLN A 130 -4.82 10.28 7.04
N GLN A 131 -3.75 9.50 7.17
CA GLN A 131 -2.38 10.02 7.12
C GLN A 131 -2.06 10.70 5.79
N LYS A 132 -2.53 10.13 4.66
CA LYS A 132 -2.37 10.74 3.34
C LYS A 132 -3.10 12.09 3.26
N GLN A 133 -4.34 12.18 3.74
CA GLN A 133 -5.11 13.42 3.75
C GLN A 133 -4.44 14.49 4.61
N LEU A 134 -3.94 14.14 5.80
CA LEU A 134 -3.21 15.05 6.67
C LEU A 134 -1.94 15.59 6.00
N LYS A 135 -1.14 14.72 5.36
CA LYS A 135 0.05 15.15 4.62
C LYS A 135 -0.30 16.11 3.48
N GLN A 136 -1.35 15.84 2.73
CA GLN A 136 -1.80 16.72 1.64
C GLN A 136 -2.28 18.07 2.17
N SER A 137 -3.01 18.10 3.29
CA SER A 137 -3.47 19.33 3.93
C SER A 137 -2.30 20.17 4.47
N LEU A 138 -1.29 19.53 5.06
CA LEU A 138 -0.10 20.22 5.55
C LEU A 138 0.74 20.82 4.41
N VAL A 139 0.87 20.11 3.29
CA VAL A 139 1.53 20.63 2.09
C VAL A 139 0.76 21.83 1.53
N ALA A 140 -0.57 21.73 1.42
CA ALA A 140 -1.41 22.84 0.96
C ALA A 140 -1.28 24.06 1.85
N LEU A 141 -1.29 23.90 3.17
CA LEU A 141 -1.08 24.98 4.14
C LEU A 141 0.32 25.59 4.02
N GLY A 142 1.36 24.78 3.81
CA GLY A 142 2.73 25.24 3.60
C GLY A 142 2.89 26.10 2.35
N TRP A 143 2.19 25.77 1.26
CA TRP A 143 2.15 26.57 0.05
C TRP A 143 1.47 27.92 0.28
N VAL A 144 0.33 27.94 1.00
CA VAL A 144 -0.39 29.19 1.33
C VAL A 144 0.47 30.09 2.22
N ALA A 145 1.14 29.54 3.23
CA ALA A 145 2.05 30.31 4.09
C ALA A 145 3.26 30.87 3.30
N GLY A 146 3.84 30.06 2.40
CA GLY A 146 4.95 30.50 1.54
C GLY A 146 4.58 31.65 0.60
N ILE A 147 3.38 31.62 0.01
CA ILE A 147 2.87 32.71 -0.84
C ILE A 147 2.62 33.97 -0.02
N ALA A 148 2.03 33.85 1.17
CA ALA A 148 1.77 35.00 2.05
C ALA A 148 3.08 35.69 2.49
N LEU A 149 4.09 34.92 2.91
CA LEU A 149 5.41 35.46 3.27
C LEU A 149 6.13 36.11 2.07
N GLY A 150 6.04 35.51 0.89
CA GLY A 150 6.60 36.06 -0.34
C GLY A 150 5.97 37.41 -0.74
N MET A 151 4.65 37.57 -0.57
CA MET A 151 3.96 38.82 -0.85
C MET A 151 4.30 39.93 0.15
N ILE A 152 4.50 39.58 1.43
CA ILE A 152 4.93 40.58 2.45
C ILE A 152 6.33 41.08 2.13
N ALA A 153 7.28 40.21 1.79
CA ALA A 153 8.64 40.58 1.45
C ALA A 153 8.71 41.49 0.20
N LEU A 154 7.84 41.24 -0.80
CA LEU A 154 7.75 42.11 -2.00
C LEU A 154 7.13 43.45 -1.71
N SER A 155 6.18 43.54 -0.78
CA SER A 155 5.56 44.83 -0.40
C SER A 155 6.52 45.77 0.35
N GLU A 156 7.41 45.21 1.18
CA GLU A 156 8.45 45.97 1.87
C GLU A 156 9.52 46.50 0.91
N LEU A 157 9.93 45.71 -0.08
CA LEU A 157 10.90 46.12 -1.11
C LEU A 157 10.38 47.22 -2.03
N VAL A 158 9.07 47.33 -2.22
CA VAL A 158 8.44 48.39 -3.03
C VAL A 158 8.22 49.69 -2.22
N SER A 159 8.07 49.56 -0.88
CA SER A 159 7.84 50.71 0.01
C SER A 159 9.10 51.52 0.29
N ASP A 160 10.29 50.96 0.13
CA ASP A 160 11.57 51.62 0.44
C ASP A 160 12.16 52.43 -0.73
N LYS A 161 11.38 52.65 -1.81
CA LYS A 161 11.76 53.44 -3.00
C LYS A 161 10.95 54.75 -3.17
N LYS A 162 10.53 55.36 -2.07
CA LYS A 162 9.96 56.74 -2.13
C LYS A 162 10.77 57.72 -1.32
#